data_ec98445abde0a1e1fe0edde7d392e791
#
_entry.id   ec98445abde0a1e1fe0edde7d392e791
#
_cell.length_a   1.000
_cell.length_b   1.000
_cell.length_c   1.000
_cell.angle_alpha   90.00
_cell.angle_beta   90.00
_cell.angle_gamma   90.00
#
_symmetry.space_group_name_H-M   'P 1'
#
loop_
_entity.id
_entity.type
_entity.pdbx_description
1 polymer ?
#
loop_
_entity_poly.entity_id
_entity_poly.type
_entity_poly.pdbx_seq_one_letter_code
_entity_poly.pdbx_strand_id
1 'polypeptide(L)'
;MAGGRQDTQMGDGYVGILSVELHFPENGSLKGKRKYVKSAKAQLQNRFGASVAEVSHHELWQRAGLTVACVSRGHKELLELLDGAERYLAGQDWELVRAEREVVAVGE
;
A
#
# COMPACT_ATOMS: atom_id res chain seq x y z
N MET A 1 20.56 25.15 -18.01
CA MET A 1 20.29 25.01 -17.93
C MET A 1 20.02 24.80 -18.37
N ALA A 2 19.82 24.70 -18.39
CA ALA A 2 19.37 24.53 -18.54
C ALA A 2 19.15 23.99 -18.73
N GLY A 3 19.05 23.73 -18.81
CA GLY A 3 18.67 23.30 -18.73
C GLY A 3 18.21 22.93 -18.62
N GLY A 4 18.00 22.97 -18.56
CA GLY A 4 17.45 22.72 -18.19
C GLY A 4 16.62 22.62 -18.04
N ARG A 5 16.02 22.80 -18.25
CA ARG A 5 15.20 22.53 -17.99
C ARG A 5 14.81 21.73 -18.28
N GLN A 6 14.67 21.41 -18.82
CA GLN A 6 14.43 20.50 -19.11
C GLN A 6 14.49 19.47 -18.76
N ASP A 7 14.82 18.94 -19.25
CA ASP A 7 15.26 17.87 -18.65
C ASP A 7 15.09 17.87 -17.27
N THR A 8 14.93 18.83 -16.88
CA THR A 8 14.74 18.98 -15.54
C THR A 8 13.31 19.09 -15.23
N GLN A 9 12.51 18.23 -15.80
CA GLN A 9 11.15 18.16 -15.38
C GLN A 9 11.10 17.49 -14.04
N MET A 10 11.12 18.27 -13.01
CA MET A 10 10.98 17.76 -11.69
C MET A 10 9.60 17.17 -11.53
N GLY A 11 9.49 16.12 -10.75
CA GLY A 11 8.22 15.57 -10.38
C GLY A 11 7.67 14.52 -11.30
N ASP A 12 8.43 14.11 -12.30
CA ASP A 12 7.99 13.01 -13.14
C ASP A 12 7.88 11.74 -12.29
N GLY A 13 6.99 10.87 -12.69
CA GLY A 13 6.76 9.62 -12.02
C GLY A 13 5.33 9.48 -11.57
N TYR A 14 5.06 8.40 -10.85
CA TYR A 14 3.71 8.05 -10.44
C TYR A 14 3.68 7.60 -9.00
N VAL A 15 2.61 7.96 -8.30
CA VAL A 15 2.33 7.48 -6.96
C VAL A 15 1.06 6.65 -7.03
N GLY A 16 1.13 5.42 -6.54
CA GLY A 16 -0.02 4.54 -6.45
C GLY A 16 -0.45 4.40 -5.00
N ILE A 17 -1.73 4.54 -4.75
CA ILE A 17 -2.28 4.43 -3.41
C ILE A 17 -3.28 3.28 -3.42
N LEU A 18 -3.10 2.34 -2.49
CA LEU A 18 -4.00 1.22 -2.30
C LEU A 18 -4.59 1.34 -0.91
N SER A 19 -5.90 1.49 -0.84
CA SER A 19 -6.64 1.57 0.42
C SER A 19 -7.34 0.24 0.61
N VAL A 20 -7.05 -0.44 1.72
CA VAL A 20 -7.58 -1.78 1.95
C VAL A 20 -8.20 -1.89 3.33
N GLU A 21 -9.16 -2.79 3.44
CA GLU A 21 -9.69 -3.22 4.73
C GLU A 21 -9.46 -4.71 4.87
N LEU A 22 -8.86 -5.09 5.99
CA LEU A 22 -8.56 -6.48 6.32
C LEU A 22 -9.47 -6.93 7.46
N HIS A 23 -9.86 -8.21 7.40
CA HIS A 23 -10.65 -8.84 8.45
C HIS A 23 -9.89 -10.06 8.96
N PHE A 24 -9.80 -10.18 10.28
CA PHE A 24 -9.07 -11.25 10.96
C PHE A 24 -10.07 -12.07 11.77
N PRO A 25 -10.83 -12.98 11.16
CA PRO A 25 -11.96 -13.62 11.82
C PRO A 25 -11.59 -14.48 13.02
N GLU A 26 -10.38 -15.04 13.03
CA GLU A 26 -9.93 -15.90 14.11
C GLU A 26 -9.22 -15.15 15.23
N ASN A 27 -9.01 -13.86 15.07
CA ASN A 27 -8.21 -13.09 16.02
C ASN A 27 -9.06 -12.61 17.19
N GLY A 28 -8.57 -12.78 18.40
CA GLY A 28 -9.30 -12.44 19.61
C GLY A 28 -8.67 -11.35 20.46
N SER A 29 -7.70 -10.57 19.94
CA SER A 29 -7.04 -9.55 20.74
C SER A 29 -6.41 -8.46 19.90
N LEU A 30 -6.22 -7.28 20.49
CA LEU A 30 -5.45 -6.20 19.86
C LEU A 30 -3.99 -6.61 19.66
N LYS A 31 -3.43 -7.36 20.59
CA LYS A 31 -2.05 -7.83 20.46
C LYS A 31 -1.89 -8.72 19.23
N GLY A 32 -2.83 -9.61 19.00
CA GLY A 32 -2.82 -10.46 17.81
C GLY A 32 -2.93 -9.65 16.54
N LYS A 33 -3.83 -8.65 16.52
CA LYS A 33 -3.98 -7.79 15.37
C LYS A 33 -2.69 -7.02 15.07
N ARG A 34 -2.02 -6.51 16.09
CA ARG A 34 -0.76 -5.78 15.89
C ARG A 34 0.29 -6.65 15.21
N LYS A 35 0.34 -7.94 15.54
CA LYS A 35 1.27 -8.86 14.87
C LYS A 35 0.95 -9.01 13.40
N TYR A 36 -0.31 -9.18 13.05
CA TYR A 36 -0.74 -9.29 11.66
C TYR A 36 -0.40 -8.02 10.89
N VAL A 37 -0.75 -6.86 11.45
CA VAL A 37 -0.51 -5.57 10.79
C VAL A 37 0.99 -5.33 10.63
N LYS A 38 1.78 -5.62 11.65
CA LYS A 38 3.24 -5.47 11.60
C LYS A 38 3.84 -6.34 10.50
N SER A 39 3.38 -7.59 10.40
CA SER A 39 3.85 -8.51 9.38
C SER A 39 3.48 -8.00 7.98
N ALA A 40 2.24 -7.56 7.79
CA ALA A 40 1.80 -7.02 6.52
C ALA A 40 2.64 -5.82 6.10
N LYS A 41 2.88 -4.89 7.03
CA LYS A 41 3.69 -3.70 6.75
C LYS A 41 5.10 -4.09 6.33
N ALA A 42 5.72 -5.02 7.05
CA ALA A 42 7.08 -5.45 6.74
C ALA A 42 7.16 -6.08 5.35
N GLN A 43 6.21 -6.96 5.02
CA GLN A 43 6.20 -7.61 3.71
C GLN A 43 5.96 -6.62 2.58
N LEU A 44 5.02 -5.70 2.77
CA LEU A 44 4.73 -4.70 1.76
C LEU A 44 5.93 -3.77 1.53
N GLN A 45 6.63 -3.39 2.60
CA GLN A 45 7.84 -2.60 2.49
C GLN A 45 8.94 -3.36 1.77
N ASN A 46 9.20 -4.60 2.18
CA ASN A 46 10.33 -5.36 1.66
C ASN A 46 10.12 -5.81 0.22
N ARG A 47 8.91 -6.18 -0.14
CA ARG A 47 8.64 -6.77 -1.45
C ARG A 47 8.26 -5.76 -2.50
N PHE A 48 7.63 -4.65 -2.11
CA PHE A 48 7.08 -3.69 -3.07
C PHE A 48 7.59 -2.27 -2.84
N GLY A 49 8.48 -2.07 -1.89
CA GLY A 49 8.99 -0.76 -1.57
C GLY A 49 7.92 0.20 -1.08
N ALA A 50 6.86 -0.34 -0.46
CA ALA A 50 5.71 0.46 -0.09
C ALA A 50 5.90 1.15 1.26
N SER A 51 5.23 2.29 1.42
CA SER A 51 4.99 2.89 2.72
C SER A 51 3.59 2.52 3.14
N VAL A 52 3.41 2.13 4.41
CA VAL A 52 2.14 1.59 4.88
C VAL A 52 1.78 2.20 6.24
N ALA A 53 0.52 2.55 6.39
CA ALA A 53 0.01 3.03 7.68
C ALA A 53 -1.34 2.38 7.96
N GLU A 54 -1.58 2.04 9.23
CA GLU A 54 -2.91 1.68 9.67
C GLU A 54 -3.68 2.97 9.93
N VAL A 55 -4.79 3.16 9.25
CA VAL A 55 -5.48 4.45 9.23
C VAL A 55 -6.89 4.39 9.81
N SER A 56 -7.43 3.21 10.06
CA SER A 56 -8.77 3.09 10.64
C SER A 56 -8.93 1.79 11.41
N HIS A 57 -9.98 1.74 12.23
CA HIS A 57 -10.34 0.57 13.06
C HIS A 57 -9.29 0.21 14.10
N HIS A 58 -8.58 1.22 14.64
CA HIS A 58 -7.48 0.97 15.60
C HIS A 58 -7.93 0.18 16.82
N GLU A 59 -9.16 0.40 17.27
CA GLU A 59 -9.68 -0.25 18.47
C GLU A 59 -10.38 -1.58 18.23
N LEU A 60 -10.54 -1.98 16.97
CA LEU A 60 -11.19 -3.23 16.64
C LEU A 60 -10.17 -4.35 16.54
N TRP A 61 -10.48 -5.49 17.13
CA TRP A 61 -9.55 -6.64 17.14
C TRP A 61 -9.49 -7.34 15.79
N GLN A 62 -10.58 -7.30 15.05
CA GLN A 62 -10.76 -8.15 13.88
C GLN A 62 -10.76 -7.37 12.57
N ARG A 63 -10.45 -6.07 12.62
CA ARG A 63 -10.39 -5.25 11.42
C ARG A 63 -9.21 -4.30 11.45
N ALA A 64 -8.68 -4.03 10.27
CA ALA A 64 -7.65 -3.01 10.10
C ALA A 64 -7.85 -2.34 8.75
N GLY A 65 -7.81 -1.02 8.74
CA GLY A 65 -7.76 -0.27 7.49
C GLY A 65 -6.34 0.20 7.25
N LEU A 66 -5.79 -0.12 6.08
CA LEU A 66 -4.44 0.26 5.73
C LEU A 66 -4.43 1.14 4.48
N THR A 67 -3.55 2.13 4.50
CA THR A 67 -3.19 2.86 3.30
C THR A 67 -1.78 2.45 2.90
N VAL A 68 -1.62 2.04 1.65
CA VAL A 68 -0.36 1.56 1.09
C VAL A 68 0.01 2.49 -0.07
N ALA A 69 1.23 2.98 -0.09
CA ALA A 69 1.67 3.88 -1.17
C ALA A 69 2.94 3.34 -1.80
N CYS A 70 2.94 3.29 -3.13
CA CYS A 70 4.09 2.90 -3.93
C CYS A 70 4.42 4.01 -4.90
N VAL A 71 5.69 4.14 -5.23
CA VAL A 71 6.16 5.13 -6.19
C VAL A 71 6.94 4.41 -7.27
N SER A 72 6.74 4.80 -8.53
CA SER A 72 7.52 4.29 -9.63
C SER A 72 7.68 5.38 -10.69
N ARG A 73 8.76 5.30 -11.45
CA ARG A 73 8.94 6.23 -12.56
C ARG A 73 8.08 5.87 -13.77
N GLY A 74 7.62 4.61 -13.86
CA GLY A 74 6.82 4.13 -14.98
C GLY A 74 5.42 3.75 -14.55
N HIS A 75 4.43 4.09 -15.38
CA HIS A 75 3.03 3.78 -15.08
C HIS A 75 2.80 2.26 -15.00
N LYS A 76 3.36 1.52 -15.97
CA LYS A 76 3.19 0.07 -16.00
C LYS A 76 3.81 -0.59 -14.78
N GLU A 77 5.02 -0.17 -14.42
CA GLU A 77 5.69 -0.70 -13.23
C GLU A 77 4.90 -0.43 -11.97
N LEU A 78 4.30 0.77 -11.88
CA LEU A 78 3.48 1.11 -10.72
C LEU A 78 2.28 0.18 -10.61
N LEU A 79 1.59 -0.07 -11.72
CA LEU A 79 0.43 -0.98 -11.70
C LEU A 79 0.84 -2.39 -11.29
N GLU A 80 2.02 -2.83 -11.70
CA GLU A 80 2.54 -4.14 -11.31
C GLU A 80 2.82 -4.19 -9.80
N LEU A 81 3.35 -3.11 -9.24
CA LEU A 81 3.58 -3.03 -7.79
C LEU A 81 2.25 -3.10 -7.03
N LEU A 82 1.24 -2.35 -7.48
CA LEU A 82 -0.06 -2.37 -6.84
C LEU A 82 -0.74 -3.72 -6.97
N ASP A 83 -0.64 -4.35 -8.14
CA ASP A 83 -1.17 -5.70 -8.36
C ASP A 83 -0.52 -6.70 -7.41
N GLY A 84 0.80 -6.61 -7.27
CA GLY A 84 1.54 -7.50 -6.38
C GLY A 84 1.16 -7.30 -4.92
N ALA A 85 1.03 -6.05 -4.50
CA ALA A 85 0.66 -5.72 -3.12
C ALA A 85 -0.73 -6.24 -2.80
N GLU A 86 -1.68 -6.01 -3.69
CA GLU A 86 -3.05 -6.47 -3.49
C GLU A 86 -3.11 -7.99 -3.46
N ARG A 87 -2.40 -8.64 -4.37
CA ARG A 87 -2.35 -10.10 -4.44
C ARG A 87 -1.74 -10.70 -3.17
N TYR A 88 -0.67 -10.06 -2.66
CA TYR A 88 -0.09 -10.48 -1.38
C TYR A 88 -1.13 -10.41 -0.27
N LEU A 89 -1.84 -9.27 -0.17
CA LEU A 89 -2.81 -9.07 0.90
C LEU A 89 -3.99 -10.04 0.79
N ALA A 90 -4.38 -10.41 -0.42
CA ALA A 90 -5.50 -11.33 -0.63
C ALA A 90 -5.12 -12.79 -0.34
N GLY A 91 -3.83 -13.11 -0.29
CA GLY A 91 -3.37 -14.49 -0.18
C GLY A 91 -2.93 -14.93 1.21
N GLN A 92 -3.21 -14.14 2.26
CA GLN A 92 -2.77 -14.44 3.62
C GLN A 92 -3.91 -15.09 4.44
N ASP A 93 -3.65 -15.28 5.74
CA ASP A 93 -4.62 -15.91 6.64
C ASP A 93 -5.81 -15.01 6.97
N TRP A 94 -5.69 -13.73 6.68
CA TRP A 94 -6.80 -12.79 6.86
C TRP A 94 -7.60 -12.66 5.57
N GLU A 95 -8.73 -11.95 5.66
CA GLU A 95 -9.58 -11.67 4.50
C GLU A 95 -9.35 -10.26 4.02
N LEU A 96 -9.12 -10.08 2.74
CA LEU A 96 -9.12 -8.76 2.10
C LEU A 96 -10.56 -8.44 1.73
N VAL A 97 -11.19 -7.57 2.53
CA VAL A 97 -12.63 -7.29 2.42
C VAL A 97 -12.88 -6.21 1.38
N ARG A 98 -11.94 -5.27 1.23
CA ARG A 98 -12.12 -4.12 0.37
C ARG A 98 -10.76 -3.65 -0.12
N ALA A 99 -10.70 -3.26 -1.39
CA ALA A 99 -9.48 -2.69 -1.98
C ALA A 99 -9.87 -1.63 -3.00
N GLU A 100 -9.31 -0.44 -2.85
CA GLU A 100 -9.53 0.68 -3.77
C GLU A 100 -8.18 1.27 -4.14
N ARG A 101 -8.06 1.76 -5.37
CA ARG A 101 -6.82 2.30 -5.90
C ARG A 101 -6.97 3.71 -6.39
N GLU A 102 -5.89 4.44 -6.28
CA GLU A 102 -5.74 5.75 -6.88
C GLU A 102 -4.33 5.85 -7.46
N VAL A 103 -4.20 6.36 -8.68
CA VAL A 103 -2.90 6.59 -9.31
C VAL A 103 -2.77 8.06 -9.62
N VAL A 104 -1.67 8.64 -9.18
CA VAL A 104 -1.40 10.06 -9.38
C VAL A 104 -0.15 10.20 -10.23
N ALA A 105 -0.26 10.95 -11.33
CA ALA A 105 0.89 11.31 -12.14
C ALA A 105 1.49 12.58 -11.56
N VAL A 106 2.76 12.49 -11.16
CA VAL A 106 3.43 13.59 -10.50
C VAL A 106 3.93 14.57 -11.55
N GLY A 107 3.75 15.85 -11.32
CA GLY A 107 4.25 16.88 -12.22
C GLY A 107 3.30 17.26 -13.34
N GLU A 108 2.07 16.80 -13.33
CA GLU A 108 1.06 17.18 -14.32
C GLU A 108 0.05 18.17 -13.80
#